data_214223dacf6eebb8664d317729e9a46f
#
_entry.id   214223dacf6eebb8664d317729e9a46f
#
_cell.length_a   1.000
_cell.length_b   1.000
_cell.length_c   1.000
_cell.angle_alpha   90.00
_cell.angle_beta   90.00
_cell.angle_gamma   90.00
#
_symmetry.space_group_name_H-M   'P 1'
#
loop_
_entity.id
_entity.type
_entity.pdbx_description
1 polymer ?
#
loop_
_entity_poly.entity_id
_entity_poly.type
_entity_poly.pdbx_seq_one_letter_code
_entity_poly.pdbx_strand_id
1 'polypeptide(L)'
;MSDDSPSQPRRTLKKGISADDARRRRTVAVSTIRKNKRVENLRKRRSAATSASAAAEVGSSALGGGGGPVAAADVGDLPALCAALQNNSDRAGQTQAAERIRRMLSREKDPPAKPVIDAGILPWLKETLLAHDAPQLQLEAAWALTNVASTDYTQHVVDCGAVLPLTQLLRSKSADVREQCIWCLGNIAGDGAALRDVVLATPDVVAGLRANLHSAASVSLLRNATWAASNFCRGKPPPLLAAIAPLIPDIVTCTGCEDR
;
A
#
# COMPACT_ATOMS: atom_id res chain seq x y z
N MET A 1 12.95 1.87 82.61
CA MET A 1 13.75 1.33 81.48
C MET A 1 12.77 1.19 80.33
N SER A 2 12.73 2.20 79.46
CA SER A 2 11.79 2.30 78.30
C SER A 2 12.50 1.69 77.11
N ASP A 3 11.88 0.65 76.54
CA ASP A 3 12.40 -0.06 75.36
C ASP A 3 11.86 0.66 74.11
N ASP A 4 12.76 1.43 73.51
CA ASP A 4 12.43 2.24 72.31
C ASP A 4 13.10 1.55 71.11
N SER A 5 12.39 0.57 70.51
CA SER A 5 12.85 -0.10 69.31
C SER A 5 12.32 0.64 68.04
N PRO A 6 13.19 1.02 67.08
CA PRO A 6 12.78 1.75 65.92
C PRO A 6 11.98 0.88 64.97
N SER A 7 10.75 1.31 64.66
CA SER A 7 9.87 0.66 63.65
C SER A 7 10.45 0.75 62.25
N GLN A 8 10.72 -0.37 61.62
CA GLN A 8 11.12 -0.47 60.20
C GLN A 8 10.06 0.10 59.27
N PRO A 9 10.45 0.82 58.21
CA PRO A 9 9.50 1.35 57.23
C PRO A 9 8.84 0.21 56.45
N ARG A 10 7.50 0.16 56.48
CA ARG A 10 6.72 -0.78 55.68
C ARG A 10 7.02 -0.56 54.18
N ARG A 11 7.58 -1.58 53.52
CA ARG A 11 7.74 -1.64 52.06
C ARG A 11 6.36 -1.46 51.42
N THR A 12 6.13 -0.33 50.78
CA THR A 12 4.93 -0.11 49.94
C THR A 12 5.00 -1.06 48.75
N LEU A 13 4.16 -2.06 48.72
CA LEU A 13 4.00 -2.93 47.56
C LEU A 13 3.65 -2.04 46.36
N LYS A 14 4.47 -2.09 45.33
CA LYS A 14 4.18 -1.43 44.04
C LYS A 14 2.83 -1.93 43.56
N LYS A 15 1.86 -1.01 43.39
CA LYS A 15 0.52 -1.31 42.88
C LYS A 15 0.66 -2.08 41.57
N GLY A 16 0.23 -3.33 41.54
CA GLY A 16 0.30 -4.17 40.34
C GLY A 16 -0.45 -3.54 39.19
N ILE A 17 0.06 -3.68 37.98
CA ILE A 17 -0.62 -3.23 36.75
C ILE A 17 -1.95 -3.96 36.68
N SER A 18 -3.06 -3.24 36.47
CA SER A 18 -4.39 -3.84 36.34
C SER A 18 -4.40 -4.83 35.16
N ALA A 19 -5.24 -5.87 35.23
CA ALA A 19 -5.38 -6.84 34.16
C ALA A 19 -5.74 -6.18 32.82
N ASP A 20 -6.55 -5.11 32.86
CA ASP A 20 -6.94 -4.33 31.70
C ASP A 20 -5.79 -3.51 31.12
N ASP A 21 -4.96 -2.88 31.96
CA ASP A 21 -3.76 -2.18 31.52
C ASP A 21 -2.72 -3.14 30.92
N ALA A 22 -2.57 -4.32 31.51
CA ALA A 22 -1.70 -5.38 30.97
C ALA A 22 -2.22 -5.90 29.62
N ARG A 23 -3.54 -5.99 29.45
CA ARG A 23 -4.21 -6.38 28.20
C ARG A 23 -4.04 -5.30 27.12
N ARG A 24 -4.26 -4.02 27.48
CA ARG A 24 -4.04 -2.87 26.59
C ARG A 24 -2.59 -2.81 26.13
N ARG A 25 -1.61 -2.92 27.02
CA ARG A 25 -0.18 -2.89 26.68
C ARG A 25 0.20 -4.04 25.75
N ARG A 26 -0.33 -5.26 25.98
CA ARG A 26 -0.13 -6.40 25.07
C ARG A 26 -0.74 -6.15 23.69
N THR A 27 -1.94 -5.60 23.62
CA THR A 27 -2.61 -5.27 22.36
C THR A 27 -1.82 -4.21 21.56
N VAL A 28 -1.35 -3.15 22.23
CA VAL A 28 -0.51 -2.11 21.62
C VAL A 28 0.83 -2.70 21.16
N ALA A 29 1.51 -3.49 21.99
CA ALA A 29 2.78 -4.12 21.62
C ALA A 29 2.63 -5.07 20.41
N VAL A 30 1.58 -5.90 20.38
CA VAL A 30 1.29 -6.78 19.24
C VAL A 30 0.96 -5.98 17.98
N SER A 31 0.22 -4.88 18.11
CA SER A 31 -0.08 -3.98 16.99
C SER A 31 1.19 -3.35 16.43
N THR A 32 2.07 -2.85 17.31
CA THR A 32 3.36 -2.25 16.93
C THR A 32 4.29 -3.27 16.25
N ILE A 33 4.40 -4.48 16.79
CA ILE A 33 5.19 -5.56 16.18
C ILE A 33 4.64 -5.92 14.79
N ARG A 34 3.31 -6.00 14.63
CA ARG A 34 2.67 -6.26 13.34
C ARG A 34 2.91 -5.13 12.35
N LYS A 35 2.84 -3.87 12.80
CA LYS A 35 3.11 -2.68 11.99
C LYS A 35 4.58 -2.68 11.52
N ASN A 36 5.53 -2.93 12.41
CA ASN A 36 6.96 -3.00 12.08
C ASN A 36 7.26 -4.15 11.10
N LYS A 37 6.69 -5.33 11.32
CA LYS A 37 6.86 -6.48 10.41
C LYS A 37 6.22 -6.23 9.03
N ARG A 38 5.10 -5.48 9.00
CA ARG A 38 4.49 -5.01 7.74
C ARG A 38 5.42 -4.06 7.00
N VAL A 39 5.95 -3.05 7.67
CA VAL A 39 6.90 -2.09 7.10
C VAL A 39 8.15 -2.81 6.54
N GLU A 40 8.71 -3.76 7.29
CA GLU A 40 9.85 -4.56 6.84
C GLU A 40 9.51 -5.40 5.59
N ASN A 41 8.36 -6.05 5.56
CA ASN A 41 7.92 -6.82 4.40
C ASN A 41 7.66 -5.94 3.17
N LEU A 42 7.09 -4.76 3.37
CA LEU A 42 6.89 -3.77 2.30
C LEU A 42 8.23 -3.24 1.78
N ARG A 43 9.20 -3.02 2.68
CA ARG A 43 10.57 -2.64 2.32
C ARG A 43 11.25 -3.72 1.46
N LYS A 44 11.14 -5.00 1.85
CA LYS A 44 11.66 -6.13 1.05
C LYS A 44 11.00 -6.23 -0.32
N ARG A 45 9.69 -5.99 -0.41
CA ARG A 45 8.96 -5.98 -1.70
C ARG A 45 9.35 -4.77 -2.57
N ARG A 46 9.55 -3.59 -1.97
CA ARG A 46 10.03 -2.40 -2.69
C ARG A 46 11.41 -2.64 -3.29
N SER A 47 12.36 -3.17 -2.52
CA SER A 47 13.71 -3.46 -3.01
C SER A 47 13.69 -4.51 -4.12
N ALA A 48 12.83 -5.54 -4.02
CA ALA A 48 12.66 -6.54 -5.08
C ALA A 48 12.02 -5.94 -6.34
N ALA A 49 11.03 -5.06 -6.21
CA ALA A 49 10.40 -4.38 -7.34
C ALA A 49 11.36 -3.38 -8.02
N THR A 50 12.17 -2.66 -7.24
CA THR A 50 13.20 -1.75 -7.76
C THR A 50 14.29 -2.50 -8.50
N SER A 51 14.73 -3.66 -8.01
CA SER A 51 15.70 -4.52 -8.71
C SER A 51 15.12 -5.16 -9.97
N ALA A 52 13.83 -5.55 -9.96
CA ALA A 52 13.15 -6.07 -11.14
C ALA A 52 12.94 -4.97 -12.20
N SER A 53 12.60 -3.74 -11.80
CA SER A 53 12.50 -2.58 -12.70
C SER A 53 13.88 -2.20 -13.29
N ALA A 54 14.94 -2.20 -12.48
CA ALA A 54 16.30 -1.96 -12.97
C ALA A 54 16.77 -3.04 -13.96
N ALA A 55 16.39 -4.30 -13.74
CA ALA A 55 16.68 -5.38 -14.67
C ALA A 55 15.88 -5.29 -15.98
N ALA A 56 14.63 -4.80 -15.91
CA ALA A 56 13.80 -4.52 -17.09
C ALA A 56 14.33 -3.32 -17.90
N GLU A 57 14.85 -2.29 -17.23
CA GLU A 57 15.49 -1.13 -17.88
C GLU A 57 16.75 -1.51 -18.66
N VAL A 58 17.54 -2.48 -18.17
CA VAL A 58 18.72 -3.00 -18.88
C VAL A 58 18.33 -3.83 -20.13
N GLY A 59 17.18 -4.52 -20.09
CA GLY A 59 16.66 -5.29 -21.23
C GLY A 59 15.93 -4.44 -22.28
N SER A 60 15.36 -3.29 -21.90
CA SER A 60 14.59 -2.40 -22.78
C SER A 60 15.43 -1.36 -23.51
N SER A 61 16.70 -1.19 -23.15
CA SER A 61 17.61 -0.21 -23.80
C SER A 61 18.00 -0.57 -25.23
N ALA A 62 17.49 -1.69 -25.77
CA ALA A 62 17.81 -2.15 -27.15
C ALA A 62 16.81 -1.70 -28.23
N LEU A 63 15.71 -1.01 -27.90
CA LEU A 63 14.74 -0.50 -28.89
C LEU A 63 14.46 1.00 -28.61
N GLY A 64 15.17 1.81 -29.35
CA GLY A 64 15.15 3.21 -29.64
C GLY A 64 14.06 4.11 -29.06
N GLY A 65 14.51 5.11 -28.30
CA GLY A 65 13.76 6.31 -27.92
C GLY A 65 14.52 7.08 -26.85
N GLY A 66 15.18 8.19 -27.23
CA GLY A 66 16.12 8.98 -26.44
C GLY A 66 15.56 9.54 -25.14
N GLY A 67 15.58 8.74 -24.08
CA GLY A 67 15.37 9.17 -22.72
C GLY A 67 16.64 8.92 -21.92
N GLY A 68 17.43 9.98 -21.70
CA GLY A 68 18.54 9.94 -20.75
C GLY A 68 18.07 9.58 -19.34
N PRO A 69 18.98 9.23 -18.40
CA PRO A 69 18.61 8.87 -17.05
C PRO A 69 17.76 9.98 -16.43
N VAL A 70 16.52 9.65 -16.07
CA VAL A 70 15.60 10.60 -15.42
C VAL A 70 16.26 11.04 -14.11
N ALA A 71 16.63 12.33 -14.03
CA ALA A 71 17.25 12.90 -12.85
C ALA A 71 16.37 12.64 -11.61
N ALA A 72 17.01 12.32 -10.48
CA ALA A 72 16.29 12.12 -9.23
C ALA A 72 15.54 13.42 -8.87
N ALA A 73 14.20 13.34 -8.80
CA ALA A 73 13.38 14.48 -8.39
C ALA A 73 13.65 14.83 -6.93
N ASP A 74 13.70 16.12 -6.63
CA ASP A 74 13.76 16.65 -5.28
C ASP A 74 12.39 17.20 -4.86
N VAL A 75 12.19 17.42 -3.55
CA VAL A 75 10.96 18.00 -2.99
C VAL A 75 10.68 19.39 -3.60
N GLY A 76 11.72 20.14 -3.96
CA GLY A 76 11.61 21.43 -4.66
C GLY A 76 10.93 21.35 -6.04
N ASP A 77 10.92 20.17 -6.68
CA ASP A 77 10.30 19.95 -7.98
C ASP A 77 8.77 19.73 -7.91
N LEU A 78 8.21 19.50 -6.72
CA LEU A 78 6.80 19.12 -6.54
C LEU A 78 5.80 20.07 -7.22
N PRO A 79 5.95 21.42 -7.18
CA PRO A 79 5.04 22.31 -7.89
C PRO A 79 5.03 22.09 -9.40
N ALA A 80 6.22 21.91 -10.01
CA ALA A 80 6.33 21.64 -11.44
C ALA A 80 5.75 20.28 -11.83
N LEU A 81 5.98 19.24 -11.00
CA LEU A 81 5.42 17.91 -11.21
C LEU A 81 3.89 17.91 -11.05
N CYS A 82 3.37 18.70 -10.12
CA CYS A 82 1.92 18.89 -9.97
C CYS A 82 1.33 19.54 -11.22
N ALA A 83 1.93 20.63 -11.73
CA ALA A 83 1.49 21.29 -12.95
C ALA A 83 1.55 20.36 -14.18
N ALA A 84 2.58 19.53 -14.29
CA ALA A 84 2.71 18.54 -15.36
C ALA A 84 1.58 17.48 -15.29
N LEU A 85 1.21 16.99 -14.09
CA LEU A 85 0.09 16.06 -13.94
C LEU A 85 -1.26 16.67 -14.34
N GLN A 86 -1.43 17.98 -14.21
CA GLN A 86 -2.65 18.71 -14.56
C GLN A 86 -2.80 18.90 -16.08
N ASN A 87 -1.72 18.78 -16.84
CA ASN A 87 -1.73 19.00 -18.27
C ASN A 87 -2.25 17.77 -19.05
N ASN A 88 -3.56 17.68 -19.20
CA ASN A 88 -4.21 16.56 -19.89
C ASN A 88 -3.89 16.46 -21.40
N SER A 89 -3.30 17.51 -22.01
CA SER A 89 -2.89 17.49 -23.43
C SER A 89 -1.51 16.87 -23.64
N ASP A 90 -0.74 16.61 -22.56
CA ASP A 90 0.61 16.03 -22.62
C ASP A 90 0.69 14.74 -21.77
N ARG A 91 0.27 13.62 -22.35
CA ARG A 91 0.36 12.30 -21.71
C ARG A 91 1.79 11.86 -21.40
N ALA A 92 2.75 12.27 -22.24
CA ALA A 92 4.16 11.95 -22.02
C ALA A 92 4.70 12.71 -20.80
N GLY A 93 4.41 14.00 -20.70
CA GLY A 93 4.77 14.82 -19.54
C GLY A 93 4.10 14.34 -18.25
N GLN A 94 2.82 13.98 -18.31
CA GLN A 94 2.12 13.36 -17.17
C GLN A 94 2.81 12.07 -16.72
N THR A 95 3.18 11.20 -17.65
CA THR A 95 3.84 9.92 -17.34
C THR A 95 5.19 10.14 -16.69
N GLN A 96 6.01 11.05 -17.22
CA GLN A 96 7.30 11.41 -16.63
C GLN A 96 7.14 12.01 -15.22
N ALA A 97 6.15 12.87 -15.01
CA ALA A 97 5.87 13.45 -13.71
C ALA A 97 5.45 12.38 -12.70
N ALA A 98 4.52 11.47 -13.07
CA ALA A 98 4.10 10.37 -12.22
C ALA A 98 5.27 9.43 -11.88
N GLU A 99 6.12 9.10 -12.84
CA GLU A 99 7.33 8.30 -12.65
C GLU A 99 8.31 8.96 -11.66
N ARG A 100 8.59 10.26 -11.84
CA ARG A 100 9.48 11.00 -10.92
C ARG A 100 8.93 11.02 -9.49
N ILE A 101 7.61 11.24 -9.31
CA ILE A 101 6.94 11.18 -8.01
C ILE A 101 7.03 9.77 -7.43
N ARG A 102 6.75 8.74 -8.22
CA ARG A 102 6.86 7.35 -7.79
C ARG A 102 8.28 7.00 -7.33
N ARG A 103 9.31 7.38 -8.11
CA ARG A 103 10.73 7.17 -7.75
C ARG A 103 11.10 7.88 -6.45
N MET A 104 10.64 9.13 -6.26
CA MET A 104 10.82 9.89 -5.03
C MET A 104 10.20 9.16 -3.81
N LEU A 105 8.97 8.66 -3.95
CA LEU A 105 8.26 7.89 -2.92
C LEU A 105 8.82 6.47 -2.71
N SER A 106 9.63 5.95 -3.63
CA SER A 106 10.26 4.63 -3.52
C SER A 106 11.57 4.65 -2.71
N ARG A 107 12.02 5.80 -2.23
CA ARG A 107 13.23 5.91 -1.41
C ARG A 107 13.12 5.02 -0.18
N GLU A 108 14.21 4.30 0.13
CA GLU A 108 14.22 3.31 1.21
C GLU A 108 14.15 3.96 2.60
N LYS A 109 14.80 5.13 2.75
CA LYS A 109 14.81 5.93 3.99
C LYS A 109 13.98 7.18 3.77
N ASP A 110 13.05 7.43 4.69
CA ASP A 110 12.23 8.64 4.77
C ASP A 110 11.62 9.08 3.43
N PRO A 111 10.77 8.23 2.79
CA PRO A 111 10.10 8.64 1.57
C PRO A 111 9.28 9.91 1.84
N PRO A 112 9.38 10.96 0.99
CA PRO A 112 8.75 12.25 1.25
C PRO A 112 7.25 12.22 0.99
N ALA A 113 6.53 11.28 1.64
CA ALA A 113 5.08 11.11 1.47
C ALA A 113 4.32 12.38 1.93
N LYS A 114 4.69 12.95 3.10
CA LYS A 114 4.04 14.16 3.59
C LYS A 114 4.22 15.36 2.66
N PRO A 115 5.44 15.72 2.19
CA PRO A 115 5.61 16.77 1.19
C PRO A 115 4.79 16.57 -0.09
N VAL A 116 4.68 15.35 -0.60
CA VAL A 116 3.87 15.02 -1.79
C VAL A 116 2.37 15.25 -1.52
N ILE A 117 1.90 14.90 -0.32
CA ILE A 117 0.52 15.13 0.09
C ILE A 117 0.25 16.63 0.25
N ASP A 118 1.12 17.35 0.95
CA ASP A 118 0.99 18.79 1.22
C ASP A 118 1.01 19.61 -0.10
N ALA A 119 1.71 19.13 -1.12
CA ALA A 119 1.71 19.71 -2.46
C ALA A 119 0.43 19.42 -3.27
N GLY A 120 -0.57 18.73 -2.71
CA GLY A 120 -1.83 18.45 -3.37
C GLY A 120 -1.75 17.51 -4.58
N ILE A 121 -0.74 16.63 -4.64
CA ILE A 121 -0.46 15.77 -5.80
C ILE A 121 -1.43 14.57 -5.87
N LEU A 122 -1.91 14.04 -4.72
CA LEU A 122 -2.71 12.80 -4.71
C LEU A 122 -3.99 12.87 -5.56
N PRO A 123 -4.79 13.97 -5.54
CA PRO A 123 -5.96 14.08 -6.43
C PRO A 123 -5.59 13.97 -7.91
N TRP A 124 -4.45 14.51 -8.33
CA TRP A 124 -3.99 14.44 -9.73
C TRP A 124 -3.50 13.04 -10.10
N LEU A 125 -2.79 12.35 -9.21
CA LEU A 125 -2.46 10.94 -9.41
C LEU A 125 -3.74 10.10 -9.56
N LYS A 126 -4.78 10.36 -8.75
CA LYS A 126 -6.08 9.71 -8.88
C LYS A 126 -6.72 9.99 -10.23
N GLU A 127 -6.72 11.24 -10.71
CA GLU A 127 -7.26 11.58 -12.03
C GLU A 127 -6.53 10.84 -13.17
N THR A 128 -5.20 10.70 -13.08
CA THR A 128 -4.43 9.99 -14.11
C THR A 128 -4.72 8.48 -14.16
N LEU A 129 -5.29 7.87 -13.09
CA LEU A 129 -5.79 6.50 -13.16
C LEU A 129 -6.91 6.32 -14.20
N LEU A 130 -7.64 7.39 -14.53
CA LEU A 130 -8.73 7.39 -15.52
C LEU A 130 -8.23 7.53 -16.97
N ALA A 131 -6.93 7.67 -17.19
CA ALA A 131 -6.33 7.77 -18.53
C ALA A 131 -6.25 6.39 -19.20
N HIS A 132 -7.39 5.89 -19.71
CA HIS A 132 -7.49 4.55 -20.30
C HIS A 132 -6.67 4.36 -21.59
N ASP A 133 -6.26 5.45 -22.22
CA ASP A 133 -5.38 5.52 -23.39
C ASP A 133 -3.88 5.42 -23.03
N ALA A 134 -3.53 5.53 -21.75
CA ALA A 134 -2.15 5.60 -21.28
C ALA A 134 -1.87 4.61 -20.12
N PRO A 135 -1.75 3.29 -20.41
CA PRO A 135 -1.53 2.27 -19.36
C PRO A 135 -0.26 2.50 -18.54
N GLN A 136 0.80 3.07 -19.14
CA GLN A 136 2.03 3.38 -18.41
C GLN A 136 1.80 4.49 -17.37
N LEU A 137 1.03 5.53 -17.72
CA LEU A 137 0.64 6.56 -16.78
C LEU A 137 -0.19 6.01 -15.63
N GLN A 138 -1.15 5.11 -15.92
CA GLN A 138 -1.94 4.42 -14.90
C GLN A 138 -1.05 3.61 -13.96
N LEU A 139 -0.05 2.91 -14.49
CA LEU A 139 0.91 2.11 -13.71
C LEU A 139 1.72 3.00 -12.75
N GLU A 140 2.32 4.07 -13.24
CA GLU A 140 3.14 4.98 -12.45
C GLU A 140 2.32 5.66 -11.35
N ALA A 141 1.10 6.09 -11.67
CA ALA A 141 0.19 6.69 -10.70
C ALA A 141 -0.26 5.69 -9.62
N ALA A 142 -0.68 4.49 -10.02
CA ALA A 142 -1.05 3.43 -9.07
C ALA A 142 0.13 3.06 -8.16
N TRP A 143 1.35 3.02 -8.69
CA TRP A 143 2.55 2.73 -7.91
C TRP A 143 2.90 3.87 -6.94
N ALA A 144 2.80 5.12 -7.37
CA ALA A 144 2.98 6.27 -6.48
C ALA A 144 1.99 6.23 -5.31
N LEU A 145 0.71 5.98 -5.59
CA LEU A 145 -0.34 5.81 -4.56
C LEU A 145 -0.07 4.61 -3.65
N THR A 146 0.44 3.49 -4.20
CA THR A 146 0.85 2.32 -3.41
C THR A 146 1.95 2.67 -2.43
N ASN A 147 2.92 3.47 -2.84
CA ASN A 147 4.01 3.91 -1.97
C ASN A 147 3.49 4.78 -0.82
N VAL A 148 2.55 5.69 -1.08
CA VAL A 148 1.88 6.47 -0.01
C VAL A 148 1.07 5.54 0.90
N ALA A 149 0.27 4.63 0.34
CA ALA A 149 -0.53 3.66 1.10
C ALA A 149 0.30 2.66 1.92
N SER A 150 1.61 2.62 1.73
CA SER A 150 2.54 1.83 2.54
C SER A 150 3.14 2.57 3.72
N THR A 151 2.79 3.84 3.91
CA THR A 151 3.23 4.71 5.00
C THR A 151 2.12 4.92 6.05
N ASP A 152 2.35 5.78 7.01
CA ASP A 152 1.33 6.20 7.99
C ASP A 152 0.25 7.12 7.36
N TYR A 153 0.38 7.46 6.09
CA TYR A 153 -0.51 8.36 5.35
C TYR A 153 -1.53 7.63 4.46
N THR A 154 -1.79 6.34 4.70
CA THR A 154 -2.75 5.52 3.93
C THR A 154 -4.13 6.17 3.82
N GLN A 155 -4.60 6.82 4.89
CA GLN A 155 -5.90 7.52 4.91
C GLN A 155 -6.02 8.55 3.78
N HIS A 156 -4.96 9.29 3.47
CA HIS A 156 -4.98 10.33 2.43
C HIS A 156 -5.22 9.75 1.02
N VAL A 157 -4.81 8.49 0.78
CA VAL A 157 -5.10 7.80 -0.48
C VAL A 157 -6.59 7.48 -0.60
N VAL A 158 -7.24 7.16 0.51
CA VAL A 158 -8.70 6.95 0.56
C VAL A 158 -9.43 8.28 0.41
N ASP A 159 -9.00 9.30 1.14
CA ASP A 159 -9.64 10.63 1.16
C ASP A 159 -9.60 11.33 -0.22
N CYS A 160 -8.54 11.09 -1.02
CA CYS A 160 -8.49 11.60 -2.39
C CYS A 160 -9.41 10.86 -3.37
N GLY A 161 -10.13 9.82 -2.92
CA GLY A 161 -11.09 9.06 -3.73
C GLY A 161 -10.45 8.03 -4.67
N ALA A 162 -9.21 7.57 -4.41
CA ALA A 162 -8.51 6.66 -5.30
C ALA A 162 -9.05 5.22 -5.29
N VAL A 163 -9.80 4.80 -4.26
CA VAL A 163 -10.23 3.40 -4.09
C VAL A 163 -11.08 2.92 -5.27
N LEU A 164 -12.03 3.72 -5.74
CA LEU A 164 -12.91 3.35 -6.86
C LEU A 164 -12.14 3.23 -8.19
N PRO A 165 -11.34 4.21 -8.65
CA PRO A 165 -10.50 4.06 -9.84
C PRO A 165 -9.55 2.86 -9.78
N LEU A 166 -8.88 2.63 -8.64
CA LEU A 166 -8.02 1.46 -8.45
C LEU A 166 -8.82 0.15 -8.60
N THR A 167 -10.04 0.11 -8.08
CA THR A 167 -10.93 -1.06 -8.23
C THR A 167 -11.31 -1.29 -9.68
N GLN A 168 -11.67 -0.25 -10.43
CA GLN A 168 -11.99 -0.35 -11.85
C GLN A 168 -10.82 -0.90 -12.67
N LEU A 169 -9.60 -0.49 -12.33
CA LEU A 169 -8.38 -0.95 -12.97
C LEU A 169 -7.99 -2.39 -12.64
N LEU A 170 -8.68 -3.09 -11.73
CA LEU A 170 -8.55 -4.54 -11.58
C LEU A 170 -8.96 -5.32 -12.85
N ARG A 171 -9.65 -4.67 -13.77
CA ARG A 171 -10.03 -5.20 -15.09
C ARG A 171 -9.21 -4.61 -16.25
N SER A 172 -8.11 -3.91 -15.97
CA SER A 172 -7.21 -3.38 -16.99
C SER A 172 -6.67 -4.48 -17.90
N LYS A 173 -6.46 -4.17 -19.18
CA LYS A 173 -5.79 -5.07 -20.13
C LYS A 173 -4.33 -5.31 -19.73
N SER A 174 -3.66 -4.31 -19.12
CA SER A 174 -2.29 -4.44 -18.61
C SER A 174 -2.27 -5.24 -17.30
N ALA A 175 -1.52 -6.32 -17.29
CA ALA A 175 -1.31 -7.14 -16.09
C ALA A 175 -0.59 -6.34 -14.99
N ASP A 176 0.38 -5.51 -15.36
CA ASP A 176 1.17 -4.69 -14.43
C ASP A 176 0.29 -3.64 -13.72
N VAL A 177 -0.63 -3.02 -14.47
CA VAL A 177 -1.61 -2.10 -13.87
C VAL A 177 -2.52 -2.83 -12.88
N ARG A 178 -3.04 -4.02 -13.26
CA ARG A 178 -3.86 -4.82 -12.34
C ARG A 178 -3.10 -5.20 -11.07
N GLU A 179 -1.87 -5.68 -11.22
CA GLU A 179 -1.03 -6.08 -10.10
C GLU A 179 -0.77 -4.90 -9.14
N GLN A 180 -0.45 -3.74 -9.69
CA GLN A 180 -0.17 -2.55 -8.90
C GLN A 180 -1.41 -2.04 -8.16
N CYS A 181 -2.59 -2.06 -8.81
CA CYS A 181 -3.85 -1.70 -8.17
C CYS A 181 -4.23 -2.67 -7.04
N ILE A 182 -4.05 -3.98 -7.25
CA ILE A 182 -4.24 -5.00 -6.22
C ILE A 182 -3.33 -4.73 -5.02
N TRP A 183 -2.08 -4.40 -5.26
CA TRP A 183 -1.13 -4.09 -4.19
C TRP A 183 -1.56 -2.85 -3.40
N CYS A 184 -1.97 -1.77 -4.08
CA CYS A 184 -2.46 -0.56 -3.43
C CYS A 184 -3.68 -0.84 -2.55
N LEU A 185 -4.72 -1.50 -3.09
CA LEU A 185 -5.92 -1.89 -2.37
C LEU A 185 -5.61 -2.81 -1.19
N GLY A 186 -4.66 -3.74 -1.36
CA GLY A 186 -4.16 -4.60 -0.30
C GLY A 186 -3.46 -3.82 0.82
N ASN A 187 -2.70 -2.76 0.51
CA ASN A 187 -2.10 -1.87 1.51
C ASN A 187 -3.18 -1.12 2.29
N ILE A 188 -4.15 -0.54 1.58
CA ILE A 188 -5.26 0.21 2.20
C ILE A 188 -6.03 -0.71 3.16
N ALA A 189 -6.47 -1.88 2.70
CA ALA A 189 -7.21 -2.82 3.53
C ALA A 189 -6.37 -3.39 4.70
N GLY A 190 -5.06 -3.50 4.51
CA GLY A 190 -4.13 -3.98 5.54
C GLY A 190 -3.83 -2.98 6.63
N ASP A 191 -4.17 -1.71 6.47
CA ASP A 191 -3.85 -0.65 7.45
C ASP A 191 -4.75 -0.72 8.70
N GLY A 192 -6.02 -1.09 8.51
CA GLY A 192 -6.94 -1.26 9.62
C GLY A 192 -8.34 -1.66 9.19
N ALA A 193 -9.17 -2.05 10.16
CA ALA A 193 -10.54 -2.51 9.87
C ALA A 193 -11.38 -1.44 9.18
N ALA A 194 -11.25 -0.18 9.56
CA ALA A 194 -12.00 0.93 8.96
C ALA A 194 -11.68 1.08 7.46
N LEU A 195 -10.39 1.11 7.10
CA LEU A 195 -9.98 1.24 5.70
C LEU A 195 -10.26 -0.02 4.88
N ARG A 196 -10.13 -1.22 5.51
CA ARG A 196 -10.59 -2.46 4.89
C ARG A 196 -12.07 -2.40 4.53
N ASP A 197 -12.91 -1.90 5.43
CA ASP A 197 -14.35 -1.83 5.19
C ASP A 197 -14.71 -0.83 4.09
N VAL A 198 -13.97 0.27 3.96
CA VAL A 198 -14.09 1.20 2.81
C VAL A 198 -13.77 0.48 1.50
N VAL A 199 -12.68 -0.31 1.46
CA VAL A 199 -12.32 -1.10 0.27
C VAL A 199 -13.41 -2.11 -0.05
N LEU A 200 -13.88 -2.88 0.95
CA LEU A 200 -14.91 -3.90 0.76
C LEU A 200 -16.29 -3.34 0.37
N ALA A 201 -16.60 -2.09 0.78
CA ALA A 201 -17.81 -1.40 0.38
C ALA A 201 -17.76 -0.88 -1.07
N THR A 202 -16.57 -0.86 -1.70
CA THR A 202 -16.42 -0.38 -3.07
C THR A 202 -16.99 -1.42 -4.05
N PRO A 203 -17.92 -1.04 -4.94
CA PRO A 203 -18.50 -1.96 -5.92
C PRO A 203 -17.43 -2.70 -6.72
N ASP A 204 -17.68 -3.98 -7.00
CA ASP A 204 -16.82 -4.83 -7.85
C ASP A 204 -15.42 -5.15 -7.34
N VAL A 205 -14.98 -4.65 -6.17
CA VAL A 205 -13.62 -4.90 -5.67
C VAL A 205 -13.36 -6.40 -5.45
N VAL A 206 -14.29 -7.10 -4.84
CA VAL A 206 -14.17 -8.55 -4.60
C VAL A 206 -14.22 -9.33 -5.91
N ALA A 207 -15.13 -8.98 -6.82
CA ALA A 207 -15.23 -9.61 -8.13
C ALA A 207 -13.97 -9.39 -8.98
N GLY A 208 -13.43 -8.17 -8.96
CA GLY A 208 -12.17 -7.83 -9.63
C GLY A 208 -10.96 -8.58 -9.07
N LEU A 209 -10.87 -8.70 -7.75
CA LEU A 209 -9.81 -9.47 -7.11
C LEU A 209 -9.90 -10.95 -7.45
N ARG A 210 -11.11 -11.54 -7.39
CA ARG A 210 -11.36 -12.94 -7.76
C ARG A 210 -10.95 -13.25 -9.20
N ALA A 211 -11.31 -12.38 -10.14
CA ALA A 211 -10.92 -12.55 -11.54
C ALA A 211 -9.39 -12.65 -11.70
N ASN A 212 -8.64 -11.88 -10.89
CA ASN A 212 -7.17 -11.92 -10.90
C ASN A 212 -6.58 -13.13 -10.16
N LEU A 213 -7.27 -13.70 -9.17
CA LEU A 213 -6.88 -14.96 -8.55
C LEU A 213 -7.01 -16.14 -9.52
N HIS A 214 -8.09 -16.16 -10.33
CA HIS A 214 -8.36 -17.24 -11.29
C HIS A 214 -7.52 -17.17 -12.58
N SER A 215 -7.20 -15.94 -13.04
CA SER A 215 -6.52 -15.72 -14.32
C SER A 215 -5.23 -14.92 -14.15
N ALA A 216 -4.45 -15.25 -13.11
CA ALA A 216 -3.19 -14.57 -12.86
C ALA A 216 -2.22 -14.75 -14.04
N ALA A 217 -1.80 -13.63 -14.65
CA ALA A 217 -0.85 -13.62 -15.76
C ALA A 217 0.59 -13.95 -15.32
N SER A 218 0.86 -13.88 -14.02
CA SER A 218 2.18 -14.15 -13.43
C SER A 218 2.05 -14.66 -11.99
N VAL A 219 3.09 -15.36 -11.53
CA VAL A 219 3.20 -15.76 -10.11
C VAL A 219 3.21 -14.54 -9.18
N SER A 220 3.81 -13.43 -9.61
CA SER A 220 3.84 -12.18 -8.85
C SER A 220 2.43 -11.62 -8.63
N LEU A 221 1.63 -11.53 -9.70
CA LEU A 221 0.22 -11.10 -9.62
C LEU A 221 -0.59 -12.01 -8.70
N LEU A 222 -0.43 -13.34 -8.82
CA LEU A 222 -1.12 -14.29 -7.96
C LEU A 222 -0.75 -14.10 -6.48
N ARG A 223 0.53 -13.92 -6.17
CA ARG A 223 1.01 -13.65 -4.80
C ARG A 223 0.44 -12.36 -4.24
N ASN A 224 0.41 -11.29 -5.05
CA ASN A 224 -0.17 -10.01 -4.63
C ASN A 224 -1.68 -10.11 -4.44
N ALA A 225 -2.39 -10.82 -5.30
CA ALA A 225 -3.83 -11.04 -5.19
C ALA A 225 -4.20 -11.88 -3.95
N THR A 226 -3.47 -12.97 -3.70
CA THR A 226 -3.66 -13.81 -2.50
C THR A 226 -3.36 -13.02 -1.21
N TRP A 227 -2.30 -12.21 -1.21
CA TRP A 227 -1.98 -11.35 -0.09
C TRP A 227 -3.05 -10.27 0.15
N ALA A 228 -3.57 -9.64 -0.91
CA ALA A 228 -4.66 -8.67 -0.80
C ALA A 228 -5.93 -9.33 -0.25
N ALA A 229 -6.29 -10.52 -0.75
CA ALA A 229 -7.42 -11.31 -0.24
C ALA A 229 -7.27 -11.60 1.26
N SER A 230 -6.07 -11.99 1.72
CA SER A 230 -5.78 -12.15 3.15
C SER A 230 -6.01 -10.87 3.95
N ASN A 231 -5.64 -9.69 3.41
CA ASN A 231 -5.89 -8.41 4.06
C ASN A 231 -7.39 -8.06 4.11
N PHE A 232 -8.15 -8.41 3.09
CA PHE A 232 -9.61 -8.21 3.05
C PHE A 232 -10.34 -9.03 4.11
N CYS A 233 -9.81 -10.22 4.46
CA CYS A 233 -10.44 -11.13 5.41
C CYS A 233 -10.03 -10.91 6.88
N ARG A 234 -8.99 -10.11 7.17
CA ARG A 234 -8.45 -9.99 8.51
C ARG A 234 -8.82 -8.66 9.19
N GLY A 235 -8.63 -8.62 10.50
CA GLY A 235 -8.77 -7.40 11.32
C GLY A 235 -9.75 -7.59 12.45
N LYS A 236 -9.82 -6.57 13.34
CA LYS A 236 -10.78 -6.52 14.45
C LYS A 236 -11.40 -5.12 14.46
N PRO A 237 -12.73 -5.01 14.35
CA PRO A 237 -13.69 -6.11 14.16
C PRO A 237 -13.46 -6.90 12.86
N PRO A 238 -13.93 -8.16 12.76
CA PRO A 238 -13.83 -8.90 11.50
C PRO A 238 -14.73 -8.26 10.43
N PRO A 239 -14.43 -8.47 9.13
CA PRO A 239 -15.32 -8.01 8.06
C PRO A 239 -16.65 -8.73 8.10
N LEU A 240 -17.69 -8.14 7.51
CA LEU A 240 -18.96 -8.83 7.30
C LEU A 240 -18.73 -10.07 6.43
N LEU A 241 -19.19 -11.23 6.91
CA LEU A 241 -19.01 -12.50 6.19
C LEU A 241 -19.57 -12.42 4.75
N ALA A 242 -20.72 -11.79 4.57
CA ALA A 242 -21.33 -11.63 3.25
C ALA A 242 -20.41 -10.90 2.24
N ALA A 243 -19.58 -9.94 2.70
CA ALA A 243 -18.69 -9.20 1.84
C ALA A 243 -17.49 -10.05 1.36
N ILE A 244 -17.03 -11.01 2.17
CA ILE A 244 -15.84 -11.82 1.88
C ILE A 244 -16.16 -13.27 1.48
N ALA A 245 -17.37 -13.74 1.69
CA ALA A 245 -17.79 -15.11 1.36
C ALA A 245 -17.40 -15.53 -0.08
N PRO A 246 -17.55 -14.67 -1.10
CA PRO A 246 -17.11 -15.03 -2.45
C PRO A 246 -15.61 -15.33 -2.60
N LEU A 247 -14.73 -14.81 -1.71
CA LEU A 247 -13.28 -15.04 -1.74
C LEU A 247 -12.88 -16.39 -1.12
N ILE A 248 -13.71 -16.99 -0.27
CA ILE A 248 -13.33 -18.15 0.53
C ILE A 248 -12.92 -19.33 -0.35
N PRO A 249 -13.67 -19.73 -1.40
CA PRO A 249 -13.27 -20.85 -2.27
C PRO A 249 -11.91 -20.60 -2.95
N ASP A 250 -11.66 -19.35 -3.38
CA ASP A 250 -10.45 -18.97 -4.08
C ASP A 250 -9.23 -19.02 -3.15
N ILE A 251 -9.39 -18.56 -1.90
CA ILE A 251 -8.33 -18.62 -0.88
C ILE A 251 -7.99 -20.08 -0.56
N VAL A 252 -8.99 -20.95 -0.40
CA VAL A 252 -8.78 -22.37 -0.14
C VAL A 252 -8.00 -23.02 -1.29
N THR A 253 -8.37 -22.72 -2.52
CA THR A 253 -7.63 -23.22 -3.71
C THR A 253 -6.19 -22.75 -3.71
N CYS A 254 -5.93 -21.46 -3.42
CA CYS A 254 -4.58 -20.91 -3.38
C CYS A 254 -3.71 -21.50 -2.26
N THR A 255 -4.30 -21.92 -1.13
CA THR A 255 -3.54 -22.54 -0.03
C THR A 255 -3.12 -23.98 -0.34
N GLY A 256 -3.79 -24.66 -1.28
CA GLY A 256 -3.43 -25.99 -1.77
C GLY A 256 -2.45 -25.97 -2.94
N CYS A 257 -2.11 -24.83 -3.50
CA CYS A 257 -1.10 -24.71 -4.56
C CYS A 257 0.30 -24.80 -3.93
N GLU A 258 1.04 -25.86 -4.26
CA GLU A 258 2.49 -25.88 -4.05
C GLU A 258 3.13 -24.80 -4.94
N ASP A 259 4.05 -24.02 -4.39
CA ASP A 259 4.86 -23.07 -5.16
C ASP A 259 5.66 -23.87 -6.21
N ARG A 260 5.18 -23.90 -7.47
CA ARG A 260 5.88 -24.52 -8.59
C ARG A 260 6.80 -23.51 -9.26
#